data_7869a284ed635f1a0afe92275315d4c1
#
_entry.id   7869a284ed635f1a0afe92275315d4c1
#
_cell.length_a   1.000
_cell.length_b   1.000
_cell.length_c   1.000
_cell.angle_alpha   90.00
_cell.angle_beta   90.00
_cell.angle_gamma   90.00
#
_symmetry.space_group_name_H-M   'P 1'
#
loop_
_entity.id
_entity.type
_entity.pdbx_description
1 polymer ?
#
loop_
_entity_poly.entity_id
_entity_poly.type
_entity_poly.pdbx_seq_one_letter_code
_entity_poly.pdbx_strand_id
1 'polypeptide(L)'
;MDNLVVAGLFVADRLDHLVNKEDGIINLLGQNTHVISDRYYLSSMAYQSVFAPMEWILKANDQARQMLKADITFYLDLDPEKGMERINHSRDSKEIYE
;
A
#
# COMPACT_ATOMS: atom_id res chain seq x y z
N MET A 1 16.31 -10.77 0.17
CA MET A 1 15.68 -10.24 -1.06
C MET A 1 16.01 -8.77 -1.19
N ASP A 2 16.34 -8.31 -2.36
CA ASP A 2 16.66 -6.90 -2.60
C ASP A 2 15.43 -6.02 -2.36
N ASN A 3 15.62 -4.82 -1.83
CA ASN A 3 14.53 -3.91 -1.48
C ASN A 3 13.74 -3.42 -2.71
N LEU A 4 14.41 -3.29 -3.86
CA LEU A 4 13.70 -2.94 -5.11
C LEU A 4 12.79 -4.09 -5.56
N VAL A 5 13.23 -5.33 -5.38
CA VAL A 5 12.41 -6.51 -5.69
C VAL A 5 11.18 -6.53 -4.80
N VAL A 6 11.34 -6.28 -3.51
CA VAL A 6 10.21 -6.22 -2.57
C VAL A 6 9.22 -5.14 -2.99
N ALA A 7 9.71 -3.94 -3.30
CA ALA A 7 8.86 -2.85 -3.75
C ALA A 7 8.12 -3.22 -5.05
N GLY A 8 8.80 -3.90 -5.98
CA GLY A 8 8.19 -4.39 -7.21
C GLY A 8 7.11 -5.44 -6.97
N LEU A 9 7.32 -6.33 -6.00
CA LEU A 9 6.32 -7.32 -5.62
C LEU A 9 5.05 -6.67 -5.06
N PHE A 10 5.18 -5.61 -4.26
CA PHE A 10 4.03 -4.84 -3.80
C PHE A 10 3.27 -4.19 -4.96
N VAL A 11 3.99 -3.69 -5.96
CA VAL A 11 3.37 -3.14 -7.18
C VAL A 11 2.59 -4.22 -7.91
N ALA A 12 3.20 -5.39 -8.12
CA ALA A 12 2.57 -6.50 -8.81
C ALA A 12 1.33 -6.99 -8.07
N ASP A 13 1.42 -7.16 -6.77
CA ASP A 13 0.30 -7.57 -5.91
C ASP A 13 -0.86 -6.57 -6.00
N ARG A 14 -0.52 -5.28 -5.94
CA ARG A 14 -1.53 -4.21 -6.05
C ARG A 14 -2.24 -4.22 -7.39
N LEU A 15 -1.51 -4.38 -8.48
CA LEU A 15 -2.09 -4.47 -9.81
C LEU A 15 -3.01 -5.68 -9.93
N ASP A 16 -2.59 -6.84 -9.43
CA ASP A 16 -3.44 -8.03 -9.43
C ASP A 16 -4.72 -7.80 -8.63
N HIS A 17 -4.61 -7.19 -7.46
CA HIS A 17 -5.78 -6.87 -6.64
C HIS A 17 -6.75 -5.92 -7.34
N LEU A 18 -6.27 -5.04 -8.20
CA LEU A 18 -7.12 -4.15 -8.99
C LEU A 18 -7.83 -4.88 -10.12
N VAL A 19 -7.10 -5.70 -10.88
CA VAL A 19 -7.58 -6.23 -12.16
C VAL A 19 -8.03 -7.68 -12.13
N ASN A 20 -7.89 -8.37 -11.01
CA ASN A 20 -8.30 -9.77 -10.89
C ASN A 20 -9.77 -9.92 -11.30
N LYS A 21 -10.07 -10.92 -12.13
CA LYS A 21 -11.41 -11.10 -12.69
C LYS A 21 -12.40 -11.66 -11.70
N GLU A 22 -11.95 -12.37 -10.67
CA GLU A 22 -12.83 -12.98 -9.68
C GLU A 22 -13.21 -12.00 -8.59
N ASP A 23 -12.21 -11.43 -7.92
CA ASP A 23 -12.40 -10.58 -6.74
C ASP A 23 -11.65 -9.24 -6.81
N GLY A 24 -11.24 -8.84 -8.00
CA GLY A 24 -10.55 -7.56 -8.17
C GLY A 24 -11.40 -6.36 -7.79
N ILE A 25 -10.75 -5.32 -7.29
CA ILE A 25 -11.43 -4.11 -6.80
C ILE A 25 -12.24 -3.46 -7.91
N ILE A 26 -11.69 -3.34 -9.11
CA ILE A 26 -12.37 -2.71 -10.24
C ILE A 26 -13.64 -3.49 -10.61
N ASN A 27 -13.56 -4.81 -10.60
CA ASN A 27 -14.71 -5.66 -10.89
C ASN A 27 -15.81 -5.50 -9.81
N LEU A 28 -15.43 -5.49 -8.54
CA LEU A 28 -16.38 -5.29 -7.43
C LEU A 28 -17.08 -3.93 -7.53
N LEU A 29 -16.33 -2.88 -7.80
CA LEU A 29 -16.90 -1.55 -7.99
C LEU A 29 -17.88 -1.51 -9.16
N GLY A 30 -17.56 -2.21 -10.25
CA GLY A 30 -18.45 -2.35 -11.40
C GLY A 30 -19.76 -3.08 -11.10
N GLN A 31 -19.78 -3.86 -10.02
CA GLN A 31 -20.97 -4.56 -9.54
C GLN A 31 -21.71 -3.80 -8.44
N ASN A 32 -21.48 -2.50 -8.32
CA ASN A 32 -22.07 -1.63 -7.30
C ASN A 32 -21.72 -2.06 -5.86
N THR A 33 -20.55 -2.68 -5.67
CA THR A 33 -20.03 -3.06 -4.36
C THR A 33 -19.09 -2.00 -3.85
N HIS A 34 -19.31 -1.50 -2.64
CA HIS A 34 -18.36 -0.61 -2.00
C HIS A 34 -17.13 -1.39 -1.56
N VAL A 35 -15.96 -0.77 -1.69
CA VAL A 35 -14.68 -1.39 -1.32
C VAL A 35 -13.98 -0.50 -0.31
N ILE A 36 -13.62 -1.08 0.81
CA ILE A 36 -12.76 -0.43 1.82
C ILE A 36 -11.44 -1.19 1.83
N SER A 37 -10.36 -0.46 1.58
CA SER A 37 -9.02 -1.03 1.57
C SER A 37 -8.21 -0.48 2.74
N ASP A 38 -7.61 -1.39 3.49
CA ASP A 38 -6.59 -1.03 4.46
C ASP A 38 -5.28 -0.90 3.69
N ARG A 39 -4.83 0.35 3.50
CA ARG A 39 -3.68 0.73 2.70
C ARG A 39 -3.92 0.61 1.19
N TYR A 40 -3.17 1.42 0.45
CA TYR A 40 -3.15 1.38 -1.01
C TYR A 40 -1.78 1.93 -1.48
N TYR A 41 -1.66 2.53 -2.66
CA TYR A 41 -0.35 2.93 -3.21
C TYR A 41 0.42 3.93 -2.31
N LEU A 42 -0.23 4.71 -1.48
CA LEU A 42 0.44 5.62 -0.54
C LEU A 42 1.32 4.86 0.46
N SER A 43 0.95 3.64 0.83
CA SER A 43 1.78 2.81 1.71
C SER A 43 3.12 2.46 1.08
N SER A 44 3.17 2.23 -0.23
CA SER A 44 4.45 2.00 -0.92
C SER A 44 5.36 3.22 -0.83
N MET A 45 4.79 4.41 -0.92
CA MET A 45 5.58 5.65 -0.77
C MET A 45 6.13 5.79 0.64
N ALA A 46 5.33 5.44 1.67
CA ALA A 46 5.73 5.54 3.06
C ALA A 46 6.77 4.48 3.45
N TYR A 47 6.54 3.23 3.08
CA TYR A 47 7.37 2.11 3.54
C TYR A 47 8.56 1.83 2.63
N GLN A 48 8.35 1.73 1.33
CA GLN A 48 9.40 1.38 0.42
C GLN A 48 10.39 2.53 0.16
N SER A 49 9.98 3.78 0.34
CA SER A 49 10.88 4.92 0.15
C SER A 49 12.04 4.98 1.15
N VAL A 50 11.93 4.25 2.26
CA VAL A 50 13.03 4.11 3.22
C VAL A 50 14.20 3.34 2.60
N PHE A 51 13.92 2.43 1.68
CA PHE A 51 14.91 1.50 1.09
C PHE A 51 15.13 1.71 -0.40
N ALA A 52 14.28 2.45 -1.07
CA ALA A 52 14.34 2.66 -2.52
C ALA A 52 14.08 4.13 -2.86
N PRO A 53 14.58 4.63 -4.00
CA PRO A 53 14.33 6.01 -4.39
C PRO A 53 12.84 6.31 -4.54
N MET A 54 12.38 7.39 -3.92
CA MET A 54 10.97 7.80 -3.99
C MET A 54 10.49 7.97 -5.43
N GLU A 55 11.32 8.53 -6.29
CA GLU A 55 10.97 8.71 -7.70
C GLU A 55 10.65 7.40 -8.40
N TRP A 56 11.45 6.36 -8.14
CA TRP A 56 11.21 5.03 -8.70
C TRP A 56 9.88 4.45 -8.19
N ILE A 57 9.62 4.61 -6.90
CA ILE A 57 8.39 4.10 -6.27
C ILE A 57 7.16 4.81 -6.84
N LEU A 58 7.23 6.12 -7.01
CA LEU A 58 6.15 6.90 -7.62
C LEU A 58 5.84 6.41 -9.03
N LYS A 59 6.87 6.22 -9.85
CA LYS A 59 6.70 5.73 -11.22
C LYS A 59 6.16 4.31 -11.26
N ALA A 60 6.66 3.43 -10.40
CA ALA A 60 6.22 2.04 -10.35
C ALA A 60 4.75 1.90 -9.95
N ASN A 61 4.24 2.80 -9.11
CA ASN A 61 2.84 2.79 -8.67
C ASN A 61 1.92 3.67 -9.54
N ASP A 62 2.46 4.33 -10.53
CA ASP A 62 1.69 5.28 -11.34
C ASP A 62 0.56 4.59 -12.11
N GLN A 63 0.78 3.39 -12.63
CA GLN A 63 -0.24 2.64 -13.34
C GLN A 63 -1.44 2.33 -12.44
N ALA A 64 -1.20 1.85 -11.23
CA ALA A 64 -2.27 1.59 -10.27
C ALA A 64 -3.04 2.87 -9.94
N ARG A 65 -2.34 3.97 -9.74
CA ARG A 65 -2.95 5.27 -9.46
C ARG A 65 -3.82 5.76 -10.61
N GLN A 66 -3.39 5.55 -11.86
CA GLN A 66 -4.16 5.91 -13.03
C GLN A 66 -5.38 5.01 -13.25
N MET A 67 -5.25 3.72 -12.95
CA MET A 67 -6.36 2.77 -13.09
C MET A 67 -7.47 3.04 -12.09
N LEU A 68 -7.13 3.35 -10.86
CA LEU A 68 -8.11 3.58 -9.81
C LEU A 68 -7.55 4.48 -8.72
N LYS A 69 -8.12 5.66 -8.59
CA LYS A 69 -7.89 6.53 -7.43
C LYS A 69 -8.91 6.20 -6.34
N ALA A 70 -8.48 6.29 -5.08
CA ALA A 70 -9.41 6.23 -3.98
C ALA A 70 -10.35 7.44 -4.03
N ASP A 71 -11.64 7.22 -3.81
CA ASP A 71 -12.61 8.31 -3.69
C ASP A 71 -12.40 9.11 -2.42
N ILE A 72 -12.08 8.39 -1.33
CA ILE A 72 -11.80 8.99 -0.02
C ILE A 72 -10.59 8.26 0.57
N THR A 73 -9.65 9.04 1.10
CA THR A 73 -8.52 8.49 1.84
C THR A 73 -8.51 9.08 3.23
N PHE A 74 -8.53 8.22 4.25
CA PHE A 74 -8.37 8.63 5.64
C PHE A 74 -6.91 8.47 6.05
N TYR A 75 -6.32 9.54 6.51
CA TYR A 75 -4.98 9.54 7.05
C TYR A 75 -5.06 9.71 8.57
N LEU A 76 -4.64 8.68 9.29
CA LEU A 76 -4.62 8.72 10.76
C LEU A 76 -3.30 9.35 11.19
N ASP A 77 -3.36 10.62 11.54
CA ASP A 77 -2.19 11.36 11.96
C ASP A 77 -1.89 11.08 13.44
N LEU A 78 -0.78 10.41 13.68
CA LEU A 78 -0.34 10.05 15.01
C LEU A 78 1.13 10.41 15.17
N ASP A 79 1.49 10.93 16.35
CA ASP A 79 2.88 11.15 16.70
C ASP A 79 3.67 9.84 16.52
N PRO A 80 4.79 9.85 15.76
CA PRO A 80 5.57 8.63 15.51
C PRO A 80 6.01 7.93 16.79
N GLU A 81 6.35 8.66 17.85
CA GLU A 81 6.76 8.06 19.13
C GLU A 81 5.62 7.26 19.75
N LYS A 82 4.40 7.82 19.74
CA LYS A 82 3.20 7.12 20.24
C LYS A 82 2.89 5.90 19.39
N GLY A 83 3.02 6.00 18.08
CA GLY A 83 2.86 4.89 17.18
C GLY A 83 3.83 3.75 17.50
N MET A 84 5.09 4.08 17.72
CA MET A 84 6.12 3.10 18.08
C MET A 84 5.86 2.46 19.44
N GLU A 85 5.40 3.21 20.43
CA GLU A 85 5.02 2.65 21.73
C GLU A 85 3.92 1.60 21.57
N ARG A 86 2.90 1.87 20.78
CA ARG A 86 1.81 0.92 20.52
C ARG A 86 2.30 -0.35 19.84
N ILE A 87 3.18 -0.22 18.85
CA ILE A 87 3.78 -1.37 18.16
C ILE A 87 4.60 -2.20 19.14
N ASN A 88 5.42 -1.57 19.97
CA ASN A 88 6.26 -2.26 20.95
C ASN A 88 5.43 -2.99 22.01
N HIS A 89 4.25 -2.52 22.35
CA HIS A 89 3.34 -3.20 23.29
C HIS A 89 2.64 -4.41 22.67
N SER A 90 2.37 -4.39 21.39
CA SER A 90 1.60 -5.42 20.71
C SER A 90 2.45 -6.47 19.99
N ARG A 91 3.76 -6.25 19.87
CA ARG A 91 4.67 -7.11 19.11
C ARG A 91 5.94 -7.39 19.89
N ASP A 92 6.39 -8.64 19.87
CA ASP A 92 7.68 -9.04 20.44
C ASP A 92 8.85 -8.56 19.58
N SER A 93 8.63 -8.41 18.28
CA SER A 93 9.62 -7.89 17.34
C SER A 93 8.95 -7.06 16.26
N LYS A 94 9.70 -6.09 15.71
CA LYS A 94 9.21 -5.26 14.61
C LYS A 94 9.38 -5.99 13.29
N GLU A 95 8.38 -5.89 12.44
CA GLU A 95 8.49 -6.38 11.07
C GLU A 95 9.40 -5.45 10.25
N ILE A 96 10.14 -6.05 9.30
CA ILE A 96 11.16 -5.33 8.51
C ILE A 96 10.56 -4.16 7.71
N TYR A 97 9.34 -4.31 7.22
CA TYR A 97 8.71 -3.37 6.29
C TYR A 97 7.66 -2.47 6.96
N GLU A 98 7.64 -2.42 8.26
CA GLU A 98 6.78 -1.55 9.07
C GLU A 98 7.60 -0.62 10.03
#